data_c15b124147976ec7c536d7e0aa8021d2
#
_entry.id   c15b124147976ec7c536d7e0aa8021d2
#
_cell.length_a   1.000
_cell.length_b   1.000
_cell.length_c   1.000
_cell.angle_alpha   90.00
_cell.angle_beta   90.00
_cell.angle_gamma   90.00
#
_symmetry.space_group_name_H-M   'P 1'
#
loop_
_entity.id
_entity.type
_entity.pdbx_description
1 polymer ?
#
loop_
_entity_poly.entity_id
_entity_poly.type
_entity_poly.pdbx_seq_one_letter_code
_entity_poly.pdbx_strand_id
1 'polypeptide(L)'
;MPRQILSKDSIIKISIQLLEASQEISFSNIAQALGTRSQALYSYFPNQIALSYGIIAWLIKNLCLHLQQKLFGQTGINGIVAFATEVRTLALEHFELTRLILKMPRTQQFPEVTAAYDQLRLLFNQLLATEFTTPNQQLLASRWIRDLTIGDIVNVGTGWFADKSFSADQSFQKLLQQSLYDLANT
;
A
#
# COMPACT_ATOMS: atom_id res chain seq x y z
N MET A 1 8.07 -32.86 -9.09
CA MET A 1 7.52 -31.51 -8.94
C MET A 1 7.84 -30.73 -10.22
N PRO A 2 6.91 -30.01 -10.82
CA PRO A 2 7.21 -29.20 -11.99
C PRO A 2 8.26 -28.15 -11.60
N ARG A 3 9.29 -28.00 -12.42
CA ARG A 3 10.38 -27.03 -12.22
C ARG A 3 9.76 -25.64 -12.28
N GLN A 4 9.74 -24.95 -11.16
CA GLN A 4 9.20 -23.58 -11.09
C GLN A 4 10.06 -22.69 -12.00
N ILE A 5 9.44 -22.10 -13.03
CA ILE A 5 10.16 -21.26 -13.99
C ILE A 5 10.58 -19.99 -13.24
N LEU A 6 11.88 -19.73 -13.17
CA LEU A 6 12.41 -18.50 -12.57
C LEU A 6 11.97 -17.27 -13.39
N SER A 7 11.32 -16.31 -12.75
CA SER A 7 10.80 -15.09 -13.36
C SER A 7 10.78 -13.96 -12.33
N LYS A 8 10.68 -12.69 -12.77
CA LYS A 8 10.47 -11.56 -11.85
C LYS A 8 9.28 -11.81 -10.92
N ASP A 9 8.17 -12.31 -11.46
CA ASP A 9 6.94 -12.56 -10.70
C ASP A 9 7.13 -13.65 -9.64
N SER A 10 7.79 -14.77 -9.96
CA SER A 10 8.06 -15.83 -8.99
C SER A 10 9.00 -15.34 -7.86
N ILE A 11 10.01 -14.53 -8.19
CA ILE A 11 10.91 -13.93 -7.21
C ILE A 11 10.15 -13.00 -6.27
N ILE A 12 9.29 -12.12 -6.80
CA ILE A 12 8.48 -11.19 -6.00
C ILE A 12 7.52 -11.97 -5.09
N LYS A 13 6.80 -12.96 -5.61
CA LYS A 13 5.85 -13.76 -4.81
C LYS A 13 6.52 -14.47 -3.65
N ILE A 14 7.67 -15.10 -3.88
CA ILE A 14 8.45 -15.74 -2.79
C ILE A 14 8.97 -14.70 -1.80
N SER A 15 9.41 -13.53 -2.27
CA SER A 15 9.85 -12.44 -1.36
C SER A 15 8.70 -11.96 -0.47
N ILE A 16 7.49 -11.84 -0.99
CA ILE A 16 6.29 -11.50 -0.23
C ILE A 16 6.01 -12.57 0.83
N GLN A 17 6.03 -13.84 0.48
CA GLN A 17 5.82 -14.94 1.43
C GLN A 17 6.86 -14.94 2.57
N LEU A 18 8.13 -14.67 2.26
CA LEU A 18 9.18 -14.55 3.27
C LEU A 18 8.92 -13.38 4.22
N LEU A 19 8.52 -12.20 3.69
CA LEU A 19 8.19 -11.03 4.51
C LEU A 19 7.00 -11.31 5.44
N GLU A 20 5.92 -11.90 4.92
CA GLU A 20 4.73 -12.27 5.70
C GLU A 20 5.06 -13.29 6.80
N ALA A 21 6.05 -14.15 6.57
CA ALA A 21 6.59 -15.06 7.57
C ALA A 21 7.63 -14.40 8.51
N SER A 22 7.75 -13.05 8.48
CA SER A 22 8.73 -12.28 9.26
C SER A 22 10.19 -12.72 9.02
N GLN A 23 10.48 -13.23 7.83
CA GLN A 23 11.82 -13.64 7.42
C GLN A 23 12.50 -12.53 6.60
N GLU A 24 13.82 -12.48 6.69
CA GLU A 24 14.60 -11.52 5.91
C GLU A 24 14.55 -11.83 4.42
N ILE A 25 14.24 -10.83 3.60
CA ILE A 25 14.38 -10.92 2.15
C ILE A 25 15.84 -10.71 1.76
N SER A 26 16.52 -11.78 1.43
CA SER A 26 17.86 -11.77 0.84
C SER A 26 17.87 -12.62 -0.41
N PHE A 27 18.80 -12.35 -1.35
CA PHE A 27 18.93 -13.19 -2.55
C PHE A 27 19.25 -14.64 -2.19
N SER A 28 19.91 -14.89 -1.05
CA SER A 28 20.18 -16.23 -0.57
C SER A 28 18.89 -16.96 -0.16
N ASN A 29 18.09 -16.33 0.71
CA ASN A 29 16.85 -16.93 1.22
C ASN A 29 15.83 -17.17 0.09
N ILE A 30 15.71 -16.21 -0.83
CA ILE A 30 14.82 -16.33 -1.99
C ILE A 30 15.29 -17.45 -2.92
N ALA A 31 16.59 -17.53 -3.22
CA ALA A 31 17.16 -18.58 -4.06
C ALA A 31 16.95 -19.97 -3.44
N GLN A 32 17.15 -20.11 -2.14
CA GLN A 32 16.89 -21.34 -1.39
C GLN A 32 15.42 -21.75 -1.52
N ALA A 33 14.49 -20.82 -1.29
CA ALA A 33 13.05 -21.08 -1.40
C ALA A 33 12.62 -21.44 -2.82
N LEU A 34 13.28 -20.91 -3.85
CA LEU A 34 13.03 -21.21 -5.27
C LEU A 34 13.79 -22.44 -5.78
N GLY A 35 14.65 -23.07 -4.96
CA GLY A 35 15.47 -24.20 -5.40
C GLY A 35 16.50 -23.82 -6.48
N THR A 36 17.03 -22.59 -6.45
CA THR A 36 17.98 -22.05 -7.42
C THR A 36 19.24 -21.48 -6.72
N ARG A 37 20.12 -20.84 -7.49
CA ARG A 37 21.31 -20.14 -6.95
C ARG A 37 21.07 -18.64 -6.93
N SER A 38 21.58 -17.93 -5.89
CA SER A 38 21.46 -16.49 -5.75
C SER A 38 21.95 -15.72 -6.98
N GLN A 39 22.99 -16.25 -7.67
CA GLN A 39 23.52 -15.70 -8.90
C GLN A 39 22.46 -15.52 -10.00
N ALA A 40 21.49 -16.44 -10.08
CA ALA A 40 20.44 -16.39 -11.11
C ALA A 40 19.46 -15.22 -10.89
N LEU A 41 19.34 -14.71 -9.66
CA LEU A 41 18.43 -13.60 -9.33
C LEU A 41 18.96 -12.25 -9.82
N TYR A 42 20.28 -12.08 -9.94
CA TYR A 42 20.88 -10.84 -10.38
C TYR A 42 20.55 -10.46 -11.83
N SER A 43 20.15 -11.44 -12.67
CA SER A 43 19.65 -11.16 -14.03
C SER A 43 18.27 -10.50 -14.03
N TYR A 44 17.50 -10.60 -12.92
CA TYR A 44 16.17 -10.00 -12.75
C TYR A 44 16.20 -8.72 -11.92
N PHE A 45 17.01 -8.71 -10.87
CA PHE A 45 17.16 -7.58 -9.96
C PHE A 45 18.65 -7.35 -9.68
N PRO A 46 19.25 -6.22 -10.10
CA PRO A 46 20.67 -5.99 -9.97
C PRO A 46 21.17 -5.88 -8.52
N ASN A 47 20.27 -5.59 -7.59
CA ASN A 47 20.55 -5.49 -6.15
C ASN A 47 19.26 -5.58 -5.32
N GLN A 48 19.44 -5.64 -4.00
CA GLN A 48 18.36 -5.72 -3.02
C GLN A 48 17.40 -4.52 -3.06
N ILE A 49 17.90 -3.32 -3.35
CA ILE A 49 17.09 -2.11 -3.45
C ILE A 49 16.15 -2.21 -4.65
N ALA A 50 16.64 -2.65 -5.81
CA ALA A 50 15.82 -2.86 -6.99
C ALA A 50 14.74 -3.93 -6.76
N LEU A 51 15.05 -5.01 -6.04
CA LEU A 51 14.07 -6.02 -5.64
C LEU A 51 12.99 -5.41 -4.72
N SER A 52 13.39 -4.63 -3.71
CA SER A 52 12.44 -3.98 -2.79
C SER A 52 11.48 -3.06 -3.54
N TYR A 53 11.95 -2.25 -4.47
CA TYR A 53 11.07 -1.42 -5.30
C TYR A 53 10.21 -2.23 -6.28
N GLY A 54 10.71 -3.36 -6.77
CA GLY A 54 9.91 -4.30 -7.57
C GLY A 54 8.76 -4.91 -6.77
N ILE A 55 9.00 -5.30 -5.52
CA ILE A 55 7.97 -5.78 -4.59
C ILE A 55 6.92 -4.68 -4.35
N ILE A 56 7.35 -3.46 -4.02
CA ILE A 56 6.46 -2.32 -3.79
C ILE A 56 5.62 -2.02 -5.03
N ALA A 57 6.21 -2.02 -6.22
CA ALA A 57 5.47 -1.81 -7.47
C ALA A 57 4.38 -2.85 -7.66
N TRP A 58 4.68 -4.12 -7.38
CA TRP A 58 3.72 -5.22 -7.46
C TRP A 58 2.59 -5.04 -6.44
N LEU A 59 2.91 -4.73 -5.18
CA LEU A 59 1.93 -4.50 -4.12
C LEU A 59 0.98 -3.34 -4.46
N ILE A 60 1.50 -2.20 -4.89
CA ILE A 60 0.69 -1.03 -5.24
C ILE A 60 -0.20 -1.29 -6.47
N LYS A 61 0.30 -2.02 -7.48
CA LYS A 61 -0.53 -2.43 -8.63
C LYS A 61 -1.70 -3.30 -8.22
N ASN A 62 -1.45 -4.30 -7.35
CA ASN A 62 -2.52 -5.18 -6.86
C ASN A 62 -3.50 -4.41 -5.97
N LEU A 63 -3.02 -3.49 -5.13
CA LEU A 63 -3.88 -2.58 -4.38
C LEU A 63 -4.78 -1.75 -5.30
N CYS A 64 -4.25 -1.17 -6.37
CA CYS A 64 -5.05 -0.41 -7.34
C CYS A 64 -6.15 -1.28 -7.98
N LEU A 65 -5.82 -2.50 -8.41
CA LEU A 65 -6.81 -3.42 -8.99
C LEU A 65 -7.90 -3.78 -7.97
N HIS A 66 -7.52 -4.08 -6.75
CA HIS A 66 -8.45 -4.37 -5.67
C HIS A 66 -9.38 -3.19 -5.39
N LEU A 67 -8.83 -1.98 -5.23
CA LEU A 67 -9.59 -0.76 -4.99
C LEU A 67 -10.57 -0.45 -6.14
N GLN A 68 -10.15 -0.61 -7.39
CA GLN A 68 -11.04 -0.41 -8.56
C GLN A 68 -12.24 -1.35 -8.53
N GLN A 69 -12.04 -2.61 -8.16
CA GLN A 69 -13.13 -3.59 -8.04
C GLN A 69 -14.04 -3.29 -6.85
N LYS A 70 -13.43 -2.99 -5.70
CA LYS A 70 -14.15 -2.78 -4.43
C LYS A 70 -14.97 -1.49 -4.41
N LEU A 71 -14.45 -0.44 -5.06
CA LEU A 71 -15.05 0.90 -5.05
C LEU A 71 -15.84 1.22 -6.33
N PHE A 72 -16.13 0.23 -7.15
CA PHE A 72 -16.89 0.45 -8.38
C PHE A 72 -18.22 1.13 -8.11
N GLY A 73 -18.47 2.29 -8.75
CA GLY A 73 -19.68 3.07 -8.59
C GLY A 73 -19.77 3.90 -7.30
N GLN A 74 -18.79 3.85 -6.41
CA GLN A 74 -18.75 4.68 -5.22
C GLN A 74 -18.20 6.08 -5.52
N THR A 75 -18.82 7.11 -4.93
CA THR A 75 -18.48 8.53 -5.13
C THR A 75 -18.66 9.33 -3.85
N GLY A 76 -18.23 10.59 -3.85
CA GLY A 76 -18.42 11.52 -2.75
C GLY A 76 -17.71 11.08 -1.46
N ILE A 77 -18.11 11.67 -0.33
CA ILE A 77 -17.52 11.37 0.98
C ILE A 77 -17.54 9.87 1.30
N ASN A 78 -18.64 9.17 1.00
CA ASN A 78 -18.75 7.74 1.27
C ASN A 78 -17.72 6.91 0.49
N GLY A 79 -17.50 7.23 -0.79
CA GLY A 79 -16.47 6.59 -1.60
C GLY A 79 -15.06 6.85 -1.07
N ILE A 80 -14.79 8.09 -0.64
CA ILE A 80 -13.49 8.48 -0.06
C ILE A 80 -13.25 7.75 1.26
N VAL A 81 -14.25 7.65 2.14
CA VAL A 81 -14.17 6.89 3.39
C VAL A 81 -13.92 5.41 3.10
N ALA A 82 -14.65 4.84 2.14
CA ALA A 82 -14.47 3.44 1.76
C ALA A 82 -13.06 3.18 1.21
N PHE A 83 -12.50 4.09 0.38
CA PHE A 83 -11.13 4.02 -0.09
C PHE A 83 -10.11 3.98 1.05
N ALA A 84 -10.19 4.95 1.97
CA ALA A 84 -9.26 5.06 3.09
C ALA A 84 -9.37 3.85 4.04
N THR A 85 -10.60 3.39 4.31
CA THR A 85 -10.87 2.21 5.15
C THR A 85 -10.28 0.95 4.52
N GLU A 86 -10.47 0.74 3.21
CA GLU A 86 -9.95 -0.43 2.52
C GLU A 86 -8.41 -0.45 2.47
N VAL A 87 -7.79 0.70 2.17
CA VAL A 87 -6.32 0.86 2.23
C VAL A 87 -5.80 0.54 3.63
N ARG A 88 -6.45 1.07 4.68
CA ARG A 88 -6.09 0.81 6.06
C ARG A 88 -6.22 -0.68 6.43
N THR A 89 -7.33 -1.31 6.07
CA THR A 89 -7.60 -2.73 6.36
C THR A 89 -6.51 -3.61 5.76
N LEU A 90 -6.25 -3.48 4.46
CA LEU A 90 -5.21 -4.26 3.78
C LEU A 90 -3.80 -3.98 4.33
N ALA A 91 -3.52 -2.73 4.68
CA ALA A 91 -2.23 -2.36 5.26
C ALA A 91 -2.00 -2.98 6.64
N LEU A 92 -3.05 -3.15 7.45
CA LEU A 92 -2.98 -3.80 8.77
C LEU A 92 -2.95 -5.33 8.65
N GLU A 93 -3.74 -5.91 7.74
CA GLU A 93 -3.70 -7.34 7.45
C GLU A 93 -2.31 -7.81 6.99
N HIS A 94 -1.60 -6.95 6.22
CA HIS A 94 -0.28 -7.21 5.67
C HIS A 94 0.77 -6.24 6.23
N PHE A 95 0.83 -6.10 7.55
CA PHE A 95 1.61 -5.04 8.19
C PHE A 95 3.11 -5.13 7.91
N GLU A 96 3.69 -6.32 7.78
CA GLU A 96 5.12 -6.48 7.42
C GLU A 96 5.42 -5.97 6.01
N LEU A 97 4.51 -6.16 5.06
CA LEU A 97 4.63 -5.58 3.71
C LEU A 97 4.46 -4.06 3.74
N THR A 98 3.53 -3.56 4.56
CA THR A 98 3.33 -2.12 4.78
C THR A 98 4.58 -1.47 5.37
N ARG A 99 5.26 -2.11 6.32
CA ARG A 99 6.54 -1.64 6.87
C ARG A 99 7.62 -1.49 5.80
N LEU A 100 7.69 -2.41 4.84
CA LEU A 100 8.60 -2.26 3.69
C LEU A 100 8.27 -1.00 2.89
N ILE A 101 6.98 -0.76 2.57
CA ILE A 101 6.54 0.42 1.82
C ILE A 101 6.90 1.71 2.56
N LEU A 102 6.64 1.78 3.86
CA LEU A 102 6.89 2.96 4.70
C LEU A 102 8.39 3.25 4.88
N LYS A 103 9.23 2.21 4.90
CA LYS A 103 10.68 2.33 5.04
C LYS A 103 11.37 2.85 3.78
N MET A 104 10.80 2.61 2.60
CA MET A 104 11.46 2.94 1.33
C MET A 104 11.07 4.36 0.86
N PRO A 105 12.05 5.25 0.63
CA PRO A 105 11.77 6.61 0.18
C PRO A 105 11.19 6.64 -1.24
N ARG A 106 10.44 7.70 -1.54
CA ARG A 106 10.00 7.97 -2.92
C ARG A 106 11.19 8.19 -3.83
N THR A 107 11.15 7.60 -5.02
CA THR A 107 12.22 7.71 -6.01
C THR A 107 11.64 7.68 -7.42
N GLN A 108 12.34 8.31 -8.35
CA GLN A 108 12.08 8.22 -9.81
C GLN A 108 13.06 7.25 -10.50
N GLN A 109 14.01 6.70 -9.77
CA GLN A 109 15.04 5.81 -10.32
C GLN A 109 14.47 4.49 -10.85
N PHE A 110 13.30 4.05 -10.31
CA PHE A 110 12.66 2.79 -10.68
C PHE A 110 11.30 3.08 -11.35
N PRO A 111 11.21 3.07 -12.68
CA PRO A 111 9.99 3.46 -13.41
C PRO A 111 8.75 2.64 -13.04
N GLU A 112 8.92 1.36 -12.74
CA GLU A 112 7.79 0.47 -12.41
C GLU A 112 7.08 0.92 -11.11
N VAL A 113 7.83 1.30 -10.07
CA VAL A 113 7.23 1.78 -8.82
C VAL A 113 6.67 3.19 -8.96
N THR A 114 7.32 4.04 -9.76
CA THR A 114 6.83 5.39 -10.07
C THR A 114 5.47 5.30 -10.75
N ALA A 115 5.35 4.48 -11.80
CA ALA A 115 4.09 4.27 -12.52
C ALA A 115 2.99 3.68 -11.62
N ALA A 116 3.32 2.74 -10.72
CA ALA A 116 2.36 2.16 -9.78
C ALA A 116 1.80 3.22 -8.81
N TYR A 117 2.66 4.07 -8.26
CA TYR A 117 2.21 5.17 -7.41
C TYR A 117 1.42 6.25 -8.16
N ASP A 118 1.76 6.53 -9.42
CA ASP A 118 1.01 7.47 -10.24
C ASP A 118 -0.41 6.93 -10.53
N GLN A 119 -0.54 5.64 -10.77
CA GLN A 119 -1.85 4.99 -10.91
C GLN A 119 -2.69 5.08 -9.63
N LEU A 120 -2.11 4.80 -8.47
CA LEU A 120 -2.79 4.95 -7.18
C LEU A 120 -3.23 6.39 -6.93
N ARG A 121 -2.34 7.36 -7.22
CA ARG A 121 -2.63 8.79 -7.10
C ARG A 121 -3.76 9.21 -8.03
N LEU A 122 -3.75 8.74 -9.28
CA LEU A 122 -4.80 9.06 -10.25
C LEU A 122 -6.16 8.55 -9.75
N LEU A 123 -6.24 7.28 -9.32
CA LEU A 123 -7.46 6.69 -8.77
C LEU A 123 -7.99 7.51 -7.58
N PHE A 124 -7.13 7.87 -6.66
CA PHE A 124 -7.50 8.66 -5.49
C PHE A 124 -7.96 10.08 -5.86
N ASN A 125 -7.25 10.76 -6.76
CA ASN A 125 -7.63 12.11 -7.21
C ASN A 125 -8.97 12.10 -7.96
N GLN A 126 -9.25 11.09 -8.78
CA GLN A 126 -10.56 10.95 -9.43
C GLN A 126 -11.68 10.83 -8.40
N LEU A 127 -11.45 10.07 -7.32
CA LEU A 127 -12.42 9.93 -6.25
C LEU A 127 -12.61 11.24 -5.47
N LEU A 128 -11.53 11.95 -5.14
CA LEU A 128 -11.60 13.26 -4.49
C LEU A 128 -12.38 14.29 -5.32
N ALA A 129 -12.20 14.28 -6.63
CA ALA A 129 -12.91 15.19 -7.53
C ALA A 129 -14.45 14.96 -7.60
N THR A 130 -14.94 13.83 -7.07
CA THR A 130 -16.40 13.60 -6.96
C THR A 130 -17.05 14.38 -5.79
N GLU A 131 -16.25 14.94 -4.89
CA GLU A 131 -16.72 15.71 -3.74
C GLU A 131 -16.15 17.13 -3.71
N PHE A 132 -14.84 17.26 -3.90
CA PHE A 132 -14.13 18.52 -3.78
C PHE A 132 -13.95 19.17 -5.16
N THR A 133 -14.52 20.36 -5.34
CA THR A 133 -14.57 21.00 -6.68
C THR A 133 -13.31 21.83 -6.98
N THR A 134 -12.58 22.29 -5.95
CA THR A 134 -11.39 23.12 -6.16
C THR A 134 -10.09 22.33 -5.98
N PRO A 135 -9.02 22.66 -6.73
CA PRO A 135 -7.72 22.02 -6.58
C PRO A 135 -7.14 22.12 -5.15
N ASN A 136 -7.39 23.24 -4.46
CA ASN A 136 -6.92 23.44 -3.10
C ASN A 136 -7.63 22.52 -2.10
N GLN A 137 -8.95 22.37 -2.20
CA GLN A 137 -9.71 21.44 -1.38
C GLN A 137 -9.26 20.00 -1.63
N GLN A 138 -9.09 19.59 -2.91
CA GLN A 138 -8.60 18.25 -3.27
C GLN A 138 -7.21 17.99 -2.68
N LEU A 139 -6.30 18.96 -2.76
CA LEU A 139 -4.96 18.83 -2.21
C LEU A 139 -4.99 18.71 -0.67
N LEU A 140 -5.79 19.53 -0.01
CA LEU A 140 -5.94 19.50 1.44
C LEU A 140 -6.57 18.18 1.91
N ALA A 141 -7.65 17.74 1.28
CA ALA A 141 -8.29 16.45 1.53
C ALA A 141 -7.30 15.28 1.32
N SER A 142 -6.54 15.30 0.22
CA SER A 142 -5.54 14.27 -0.08
C SER A 142 -4.46 14.16 1.01
N ARG A 143 -3.97 15.28 1.53
CA ARG A 143 -2.98 15.30 2.62
C ARG A 143 -3.59 14.80 3.93
N TRP A 144 -4.73 15.35 4.29
CA TRP A 144 -5.44 14.99 5.51
C TRP A 144 -5.75 13.49 5.59
N ILE A 145 -6.37 12.93 4.54
CA ILE A 145 -6.71 11.51 4.49
C ILE A 145 -5.45 10.65 4.59
N ARG A 146 -4.38 11.03 3.90
CA ARG A 146 -3.11 10.30 3.96
C ARG A 146 -2.50 10.33 5.34
N ASP A 147 -2.43 11.49 5.97
CA ASP A 147 -1.82 11.65 7.29
C ASP A 147 -2.62 10.88 8.34
N LEU A 148 -3.95 10.98 8.31
CA LEU A 148 -4.81 10.21 9.20
C LEU A 148 -4.68 8.69 8.98
N THR A 149 -4.70 8.24 7.72
CA THR A 149 -4.64 6.81 7.39
C THR A 149 -3.28 6.21 7.75
N ILE A 150 -2.18 6.87 7.37
CA ILE A 150 -0.83 6.37 7.68
C ILE A 150 -0.57 6.42 9.18
N GLY A 151 -0.97 7.51 9.85
CA GLY A 151 -0.83 7.64 11.31
C GLY A 151 -1.56 6.53 12.05
N ASP A 152 -2.80 6.24 11.66
CA ASP A 152 -3.60 5.17 12.26
C ASP A 152 -3.00 3.77 11.99
N ILE A 153 -2.60 3.47 10.75
CA ILE A 153 -1.93 2.21 10.40
C ILE A 153 -0.70 1.99 11.27
N VAL A 154 0.13 3.01 11.45
CA VAL A 154 1.34 2.90 12.27
C VAL A 154 0.98 2.68 13.75
N ASN A 155 0.06 3.46 14.30
CA ASN A 155 -0.33 3.35 15.71
C ASN A 155 -0.99 2.00 16.03
N VAL A 156 -1.89 1.52 15.18
CA VAL A 156 -2.54 0.22 15.35
C VAL A 156 -1.52 -0.92 15.14
N GLY A 157 -0.77 -0.87 14.05
CA GLY A 157 0.18 -1.93 13.69
C GLY A 157 1.38 -2.07 14.65
N THR A 158 1.70 -1.01 15.40
CA THR A 158 2.74 -1.02 16.44
C THR A 158 2.19 -1.17 17.86
N GLY A 159 0.86 -1.31 18.02
CA GLY A 159 0.21 -1.58 19.31
C GLY A 159 -0.03 -0.35 20.19
N TRP A 160 0.13 0.88 19.68
CA TRP A 160 -0.16 2.09 20.46
C TRP A 160 -1.65 2.25 20.77
N PHE A 161 -2.54 1.84 19.84
CA PHE A 161 -4.00 1.91 20.01
C PHE A 161 -4.55 0.61 20.56
N ALA A 162 -4.13 0.24 21.78
CA ALA A 162 -4.51 -1.00 22.46
C ALA A 162 -5.72 -0.85 23.40
N ASP A 163 -6.27 0.35 23.57
CA ASP A 163 -7.44 0.59 24.42
C ASP A 163 -8.70 -0.08 23.83
N LYS A 164 -9.37 -0.87 24.66
CA LYS A 164 -10.55 -1.64 24.26
C LYS A 164 -11.89 -0.89 24.49
N SER A 165 -11.87 0.24 25.18
CA SER A 165 -13.07 1.02 25.47
C SER A 165 -13.64 1.69 24.24
N PHE A 166 -12.78 2.03 23.27
CA PHE A 166 -13.16 2.57 21.98
C PHE A 166 -12.25 1.98 20.89
N SER A 167 -12.81 1.21 19.97
CA SER A 167 -11.99 0.50 18.99
C SER A 167 -11.30 1.45 18.02
N ALA A 168 -10.09 1.10 17.59
CA ALA A 168 -9.34 1.86 16.60
C ALA A 168 -10.11 2.03 15.29
N ASP A 169 -10.88 1.01 14.87
CA ASP A 169 -11.70 1.07 13.65
C ASP A 169 -12.80 2.12 13.76
N GLN A 170 -13.52 2.14 14.90
CA GLN A 170 -14.56 3.14 15.14
C GLN A 170 -13.99 4.55 15.23
N SER A 171 -12.84 4.73 15.91
CA SER A 171 -12.18 6.03 16.00
C SER A 171 -11.72 6.53 14.64
N PHE A 172 -11.09 5.66 13.84
CA PHE A 172 -10.64 6.01 12.48
C PHE A 172 -11.80 6.47 11.60
N GLN A 173 -12.87 5.67 11.52
CA GLN A 173 -14.03 6.00 10.69
C GLN A 173 -14.70 7.31 11.12
N LYS A 174 -14.89 7.51 12.43
CA LYS A 174 -15.51 8.72 12.97
C LYS A 174 -14.67 9.97 12.67
N LEU A 175 -13.36 9.92 12.92
CA LEU A 175 -12.46 11.03 12.65
C LEU A 175 -12.39 11.35 11.16
N LEU A 176 -12.32 10.32 10.31
CA LEU A 176 -12.25 10.49 8.87
C LEU A 176 -13.53 11.13 8.32
N GLN A 177 -14.71 10.63 8.71
CA GLN A 177 -16.00 11.18 8.28
C GLN A 177 -16.15 12.64 8.74
N GLN A 178 -15.94 12.93 10.03
CA GLN A 178 -16.06 14.28 10.55
C GLN A 178 -15.15 15.26 9.81
N SER A 179 -13.89 14.90 9.62
CA SER A 179 -12.91 15.73 8.95
C SER A 179 -13.27 16.04 7.49
N LEU A 180 -13.83 15.06 6.77
CA LEU A 180 -14.25 15.25 5.39
C LEU A 180 -15.50 16.15 5.29
N TYR A 181 -16.46 15.99 6.21
CA TYR A 181 -17.63 16.88 6.28
C TYR A 181 -17.23 18.31 6.59
N ASP A 182 -16.34 18.53 7.56
CA ASP A 182 -15.87 19.86 7.93
C ASP A 182 -15.16 20.53 6.74
N LEU A 183 -14.33 19.76 6.01
CA LEU A 183 -13.60 20.26 4.85
C LEU A 183 -14.54 20.56 3.65
N ALA A 184 -15.61 19.79 3.46
CA ALA A 184 -16.56 20.01 2.37
C ALA A 184 -17.43 21.27 2.58
N ASN A 185 -17.57 21.74 3.83
CA ASN A 185 -18.36 22.89 4.21
C ASN A 185 -17.53 24.18 4.40
N THR A 186 -16.22 24.15 4.10
CA THR A 186 -15.33 25.31 4.07
C THR A 186 -15.07 25.77 2.64
#